data_c1762b443cadf52b774f775140335778
#
_entry.id   c1762b443cadf52b774f775140335778
#
_cell.length_a   1.000
_cell.length_b   1.000
_cell.length_c   1.000
_cell.angle_alpha   90.00
_cell.angle_beta   90.00
_cell.angle_gamma   90.00
#
_symmetry.space_group_name_H-M   'P 1'
#
loop_
_entity.id
_entity.type
_entity.pdbx_description
1 polymer ?
#
loop_
_entity_poly.entity_id
_entity_poly.type
_entity_poly.pdbx_seq_one_letter_code
_entity_poly.pdbx_strand_id
1 'polypeptide(L)'
;MARAARQRRENELPYIPFGPFQVRLPFIHYKLESVEFIQGLILGVTALAAVPYLEQYLGLPYELAWSCVIIETMLYMLHSLLGDPVVPGWITPTLPLTIVFLEGFPLGKERIQAMIALQMLVGLVFIFMGVTKLADKFVHAVPDSVKGG
;
A
#
# COMPACT_ATOMS: atom_id res chain seq x y z
N MET A 1 -22.84 20.29 -13.38
CA MET A 1 -21.83 19.27 -13.57
C MET A 1 -20.65 19.70 -14.45
N ALA A 2 -20.83 20.30 -15.65
CA ALA A 2 -19.70 20.72 -16.51
C ALA A 2 -18.73 21.74 -15.88
N ARG A 3 -19.22 22.68 -15.07
CA ARG A 3 -18.41 23.71 -14.41
C ARG A 3 -17.50 23.14 -13.31
N ALA A 4 -18.00 22.16 -12.55
CA ALA A 4 -17.20 21.45 -11.54
C ALA A 4 -16.13 20.53 -12.16
N ALA A 5 -16.45 19.90 -13.28
CA ALA A 5 -15.48 19.08 -14.05
C ALA A 5 -14.37 19.94 -14.69
N ARG A 6 -14.70 21.18 -15.12
CA ARG A 6 -13.73 22.12 -15.65
C ARG A 6 -12.79 22.66 -14.56
N GLN A 7 -13.34 23.00 -13.40
CA GLN A 7 -12.58 23.45 -12.23
C GLN A 7 -11.66 22.37 -11.67
N ARG A 8 -12.08 21.08 -11.74
CA ARG A 8 -11.23 19.93 -11.39
C ARG A 8 -10.04 19.80 -12.34
N ARG A 9 -10.21 19.99 -13.65
CA ARG A 9 -9.13 19.93 -14.64
C ARG A 9 -8.12 21.08 -14.50
N GLU A 10 -8.59 22.26 -14.10
CA GLU A 10 -7.72 23.44 -13.91
C GLU A 10 -6.82 23.31 -12.67
N ASN A 11 -7.19 22.46 -11.68
CA ASN A 11 -6.43 22.20 -10.47
C ASN A 11 -5.64 20.87 -10.50
N GLU A 12 -5.71 20.11 -11.60
CA GLU A 12 -4.92 18.90 -11.73
C GLU A 12 -3.45 19.23 -11.99
N LEU A 13 -2.57 18.65 -11.17
CA LEU A 13 -1.12 18.75 -11.39
C LEU A 13 -0.75 18.18 -12.77
N PRO A 14 0.23 18.76 -13.46
CA PRO A 14 0.71 18.25 -14.73
C PRO A 14 1.16 16.80 -14.59
N TYR A 15 0.95 15.99 -15.62
CA TYR A 15 1.31 14.58 -15.64
C TYR A 15 1.71 14.14 -17.05
N ILE A 16 2.45 13.04 -17.14
CA ILE A 16 2.77 12.36 -18.39
C ILE A 16 1.76 11.22 -18.58
N PRO A 17 0.95 11.21 -19.64
CA PRO A 17 0.01 10.11 -19.88
C PRO A 17 0.77 8.84 -20.29
N PHE A 18 0.54 7.75 -19.57
CA PHE A 18 1.10 6.44 -19.88
C PHE A 18 -0.01 5.38 -19.88
N GLY A 19 -0.67 5.20 -21.01
CA GLY A 19 -1.84 4.33 -21.12
C GLY A 19 -2.97 4.79 -20.20
N PRO A 20 -3.48 3.93 -19.29
CA PRO A 20 -4.50 4.30 -18.32
C PRO A 20 -3.95 5.09 -17.11
N PHE A 21 -2.64 5.21 -16.99
CA PHE A 21 -1.96 5.81 -15.84
C PHE A 21 -1.54 7.25 -16.10
N GLN A 22 -1.49 8.03 -15.04
CA GLN A 22 -1.00 9.41 -15.00
C GLN A 22 0.34 9.44 -14.27
N VAL A 23 1.45 9.39 -15.00
CA VAL A 23 2.78 9.39 -14.39
C VAL A 23 3.13 10.79 -13.91
N ARG A 24 3.42 10.93 -12.61
CA ARG A 24 3.85 12.18 -11.97
C ARG A 24 5.21 11.96 -11.32
N LEU A 25 6.20 12.69 -11.78
CA LEU A 25 7.56 12.62 -11.26
C LEU A 25 7.77 13.73 -10.23
N PRO A 26 8.34 13.40 -9.05
CA PRO A 26 8.71 14.39 -8.06
C PRO A 26 9.72 15.39 -8.67
N PHE A 27 9.70 16.62 -8.20
CA PHE A 27 10.52 17.77 -8.65
C PHE A 27 10.22 18.28 -10.07
N ILE A 28 9.54 17.49 -10.92
CA ILE A 28 9.16 17.89 -12.29
C ILE A 28 7.71 18.36 -12.32
N HIS A 29 6.80 17.54 -11.79
CA HIS A 29 5.36 17.80 -11.85
C HIS A 29 4.79 18.35 -10.53
N TYR A 30 5.49 18.15 -9.43
CA TYR A 30 5.14 18.73 -8.15
C TYR A 30 6.39 19.06 -7.31
N LYS A 31 6.27 20.08 -6.50
CA LYS A 31 7.35 20.48 -5.56
C LYS A 31 7.23 19.62 -4.31
N LEU A 32 8.38 19.18 -3.82
CA LEU A 32 8.46 18.52 -2.53
C LEU A 32 8.45 19.63 -1.46
N GLU A 33 7.40 19.70 -0.66
CA GLU A 33 7.33 20.62 0.46
C GLU A 33 8.02 20.02 1.70
N SER A 34 8.56 20.88 2.56
CA SER A 34 9.24 20.42 3.78
C SER A 34 8.34 19.60 4.69
N VAL A 35 7.05 19.90 4.74
CA VAL A 35 6.05 19.17 5.53
C VAL A 35 5.87 17.74 4.99
N GLU A 36 5.76 17.59 3.67
CA GLU A 36 5.64 16.29 3.02
C GLU A 36 6.91 15.45 3.20
N PHE A 37 8.08 16.08 3.13
CA PHE A 37 9.35 15.42 3.39
C PHE A 37 9.44 14.90 4.84
N ILE A 38 9.04 15.71 5.82
CA ILE A 38 9.03 15.30 7.24
C ILE A 38 8.03 14.17 7.46
N GLN A 39 6.85 14.26 6.87
CA GLN A 39 5.85 13.17 6.95
C GLN A 39 6.39 11.87 6.34
N GLY A 40 7.03 11.94 5.18
CA GLY A 40 7.68 10.79 4.55
C GLY A 40 8.79 10.19 5.41
N LEU A 41 9.59 11.04 6.07
CA LEU A 41 10.64 10.60 6.99
C LEU A 41 10.03 9.85 8.20
N ILE A 42 8.97 10.41 8.80
CA ILE A 42 8.27 9.77 9.94
C ILE A 42 7.70 8.41 9.51
N LEU A 43 7.07 8.33 8.35
CA LEU A 43 6.56 7.07 7.81
C LEU A 43 7.69 6.07 7.56
N GLY A 44 8.82 6.50 7.02
CA GLY A 44 10.00 5.67 6.85
C GLY A 44 10.53 5.11 8.17
N VAL A 45 10.63 5.97 9.20
CA VAL A 45 11.05 5.54 10.54
C VAL A 45 10.07 4.54 11.16
N THR A 46 8.77 4.77 11.00
CA THR A 46 7.76 3.81 11.51
C THR A 46 7.80 2.48 10.76
N ALA A 47 8.12 2.48 9.47
CA ALA A 47 8.31 1.26 8.69
C ALA A 47 9.46 0.39 9.21
N LEU A 48 10.50 1.00 9.83
CA LEU A 48 11.60 0.25 10.43
C LEU A 48 11.17 -0.65 11.59
N ALA A 49 10.04 -0.36 12.23
CA ALA A 49 9.47 -1.24 13.26
C ALA A 49 9.10 -2.63 12.70
N ALA A 50 9.00 -2.77 11.38
CA ALA A 50 8.78 -4.06 10.73
C ALA A 50 10.01 -4.98 10.79
N VAL A 51 11.22 -4.43 10.88
CA VAL A 51 12.46 -5.24 10.90
C VAL A 51 12.44 -6.26 12.05
N PRO A 52 12.34 -5.84 13.33
CA PRO A 52 12.27 -6.80 14.44
C PRO A 52 11.06 -7.74 14.34
N TYR A 53 9.96 -7.29 13.75
CA TYR A 53 8.82 -8.13 13.51
C TYR A 53 9.12 -9.26 12.52
N LEU A 54 9.78 -8.97 11.40
CA LEU A 54 10.19 -9.96 10.40
C LEU A 54 11.23 -10.95 10.97
N GLU A 55 12.16 -10.48 11.81
CA GLU A 55 13.11 -11.34 12.50
C GLU A 55 12.41 -12.29 13.48
N GLN A 56 11.54 -11.75 14.33
CA GLN A 56 10.91 -12.50 15.41
C GLN A 56 9.87 -13.51 14.91
N TYR A 57 9.02 -13.09 13.96
CA TYR A 57 7.88 -13.91 13.53
C TYR A 57 8.14 -14.74 12.29
N LEU A 58 9.02 -14.30 11.39
CA LEU A 58 9.41 -15.08 10.20
C LEU A 58 10.76 -15.76 10.32
N GLY A 59 11.57 -15.38 11.31
CA GLY A 59 12.92 -15.91 11.47
C GLY A 59 13.88 -15.45 10.38
N LEU A 60 13.63 -14.25 9.81
CA LEU A 60 14.53 -13.70 8.79
C LEU A 60 15.80 -13.16 9.43
N PRO A 61 16.98 -13.34 8.79
CA PRO A 61 18.19 -12.61 9.17
C PRO A 61 17.98 -11.10 9.09
N TYR A 62 18.65 -10.36 9.96
CA TYR A 62 18.53 -8.89 10.04
C TYR A 62 18.69 -8.20 8.69
N GLU A 63 19.72 -8.56 7.92
CA GLU A 63 20.03 -7.95 6.62
C GLU A 63 18.90 -8.18 5.60
N LEU A 64 18.28 -9.36 5.66
CA LEU A 64 17.17 -9.69 4.77
C LEU A 64 15.89 -8.97 5.18
N ALA A 65 15.59 -8.93 6.48
CA ALA A 65 14.45 -8.19 7.02
C ALA A 65 14.55 -6.70 6.65
N TRP A 66 15.72 -6.10 6.82
CA TRP A 66 16.01 -4.73 6.43
C TRP A 66 15.81 -4.49 4.93
N SER A 67 16.33 -5.38 4.10
CA SER A 67 16.17 -5.29 2.65
C SER A 67 14.71 -5.36 2.22
N CYS A 68 13.90 -6.22 2.86
CA CYS A 68 12.46 -6.31 2.60
C CYS A 68 11.75 -4.98 2.91
N VAL A 69 12.06 -4.35 4.04
CA VAL A 69 11.45 -3.07 4.44
C VAL A 69 11.83 -1.95 3.47
N ILE A 70 13.08 -1.90 3.01
CA ILE A 70 13.51 -0.90 2.02
C ILE A 70 12.76 -1.09 0.71
N ILE A 71 12.70 -2.33 0.20
CA ILE A 71 11.99 -2.63 -1.06
C ILE A 71 10.52 -2.26 -0.94
N GLU A 72 9.85 -2.62 0.16
CA GLU A 72 8.46 -2.27 0.41
C GLU A 72 8.24 -0.76 0.42
N THR A 73 9.09 -0.02 1.14
CA THR A 73 9.03 1.44 1.19
C THR A 73 9.22 2.07 -0.20
N MET A 74 10.11 1.51 -1.02
CA MET A 74 10.27 1.96 -2.41
C MET A 74 9.04 1.64 -3.27
N LEU A 75 8.40 0.50 -3.06
CA LEU A 75 7.17 0.12 -3.77
C LEU A 75 5.99 1.06 -3.44
N TYR A 76 5.95 1.64 -2.24
CA TYR A 76 4.96 2.66 -1.89
C TYR A 76 5.01 3.89 -2.81
N MET A 77 6.17 4.22 -3.34
CA MET A 77 6.31 5.33 -4.29
C MET A 77 5.59 5.08 -5.62
N LEU A 78 5.36 3.81 -6.01
CA LEU A 78 4.71 3.48 -7.28
C LEU A 78 3.29 4.04 -7.37
N HIS A 79 2.52 4.00 -6.30
CA HIS A 79 1.17 4.56 -6.27
C HIS A 79 1.18 6.05 -6.57
N SER A 80 2.07 6.80 -5.94
CA SER A 80 2.21 8.23 -6.17
C SER A 80 2.71 8.54 -7.59
N LEU A 81 3.66 7.75 -8.10
CA LEU A 81 4.20 7.92 -9.46
C LEU A 81 3.16 7.62 -10.54
N LEU A 82 2.27 6.64 -10.31
CA LEU A 82 1.23 6.24 -11.26
C LEU A 82 -0.05 7.05 -11.12
N GLY A 83 -0.10 8.00 -10.19
CA GLY A 83 -1.27 8.85 -9.96
C GLY A 83 -2.45 8.11 -9.34
N ASP A 84 -2.18 7.01 -8.66
CA ASP A 84 -3.19 6.26 -7.91
C ASP A 84 -3.56 7.05 -6.65
N PRO A 85 -4.86 7.33 -6.39
CA PRO A 85 -5.30 8.04 -5.19
C PRO A 85 -5.21 7.21 -3.91
N VAL A 86 -4.78 5.96 -4.01
CA VAL A 86 -4.64 5.06 -2.85
C VAL A 86 -3.36 5.41 -2.09
N VAL A 87 -3.50 5.62 -0.79
CA VAL A 87 -2.35 5.75 0.11
C VAL A 87 -1.93 4.35 0.53
N PRO A 88 -0.74 3.88 0.11
CA PRO A 88 -0.24 2.59 0.55
C PRO A 88 0.06 2.63 2.04
N GLY A 89 -0.18 1.54 2.71
CA GLY A 89 0.07 1.44 4.15
C GLY A 89 -0.18 0.04 4.68
N TRP A 90 0.23 -0.16 5.91
CA TRP A 90 0.04 -1.43 6.60
C TRP A 90 -1.39 -1.53 7.12
N ILE A 91 -2.01 -2.67 6.86
CA ILE A 91 -3.31 -2.98 7.45
C ILE A 91 -3.08 -3.49 8.88
N THR A 92 -2.80 -2.58 9.79
CA THR A 92 -2.49 -2.88 11.20
C THR A 92 -3.47 -3.84 11.88
N PRO A 93 -4.81 -3.78 11.65
CA PRO A 93 -5.74 -4.73 12.24
C PRO A 93 -5.54 -6.19 11.80
N THR A 94 -4.89 -6.44 10.67
CA THR A 94 -4.65 -7.80 10.19
C THR A 94 -3.39 -8.43 10.78
N LEU A 95 -2.50 -7.63 11.38
CA LEU A 95 -1.25 -8.12 11.96
C LEU A 95 -1.48 -9.20 13.02
N PRO A 96 -2.34 -9.01 14.04
CA PRO A 96 -2.59 -10.04 15.05
C PRO A 96 -3.12 -11.35 14.45
N LEU A 97 -4.02 -11.26 13.47
CA LEU A 97 -4.56 -12.44 12.78
C LEU A 97 -3.49 -13.17 11.98
N THR A 98 -2.61 -12.41 11.31
CA THR A 98 -1.48 -12.95 10.56
C THR A 98 -0.49 -13.65 11.49
N ILE A 99 -0.20 -13.08 12.66
CA ILE A 99 0.67 -13.70 13.66
C ILE A 99 0.09 -15.05 14.11
N VAL A 100 -1.16 -15.06 14.55
CA VAL A 100 -1.84 -16.29 15.00
C VAL A 100 -1.83 -17.36 13.92
N PHE A 101 -2.06 -16.99 12.67
CA PHE A 101 -1.94 -17.91 11.54
C PHE A 101 -0.53 -18.45 11.37
N LEU A 102 0.47 -17.59 11.44
CA LEU A 102 1.88 -17.98 11.25
C LEU A 102 2.44 -18.81 12.40
N GLU A 103 1.92 -18.66 13.61
CA GLU A 103 2.32 -19.49 14.77
C GLU A 103 1.99 -20.97 14.58
N GLY A 104 1.03 -21.30 13.69
CA GLY A 104 0.74 -22.68 13.31
C GLY A 104 1.85 -23.35 12.47
N PHE A 105 2.89 -22.62 12.06
CA PHE A 105 3.99 -23.12 11.26
C PHE A 105 5.33 -22.97 11.98
N PRO A 106 6.28 -23.92 11.81
CA PRO A 106 7.61 -23.78 12.38
C PRO A 106 8.35 -22.56 11.82
N LEU A 107 9.17 -21.94 12.65
CA LEU A 107 9.98 -20.78 12.30
C LEU A 107 10.90 -21.08 11.09
N GLY A 108 11.08 -20.12 10.23
CA GLY A 108 11.94 -20.18 9.06
C GLY A 108 11.18 -20.47 7.78
N LYS A 109 11.70 -21.38 6.96
CA LYS A 109 11.24 -21.59 5.58
C LYS A 109 9.75 -21.86 5.44
N GLU A 110 9.19 -22.71 6.29
CA GLU A 110 7.76 -23.07 6.21
C GLU A 110 6.85 -21.89 6.55
N ARG A 111 7.22 -21.12 7.56
CA ARG A 111 6.48 -19.92 7.96
C ARG A 111 6.54 -18.83 6.89
N ILE A 112 7.69 -18.66 6.23
CA ILE A 112 7.84 -17.74 5.09
C ILE A 112 6.97 -18.19 3.92
N GLN A 113 6.95 -19.49 3.61
CA GLN A 113 6.08 -20.03 2.56
C GLN A 113 4.59 -19.84 2.87
N ALA A 114 4.20 -20.04 4.13
CA ALA A 114 2.84 -19.79 4.58
C ALA A 114 2.45 -18.31 4.43
N MET A 115 3.36 -17.39 4.78
CA MET A 115 3.16 -15.95 4.58
C MET A 115 3.00 -15.59 3.11
N ILE A 116 3.86 -16.12 2.24
CA ILE A 116 3.76 -15.89 0.79
C ILE A 116 2.43 -16.44 0.25
N ALA A 117 2.04 -17.65 0.65
CA ALA A 117 0.77 -18.25 0.24
C ALA A 117 -0.43 -17.40 0.68
N LEU A 118 -0.41 -16.89 1.92
CA LEU A 118 -1.45 -15.99 2.42
C LEU A 118 -1.54 -14.71 1.60
N GLN A 119 -0.41 -14.08 1.30
CA GLN A 119 -0.36 -12.85 0.48
C GLN A 119 -0.84 -13.10 -0.95
N MET A 120 -0.46 -14.23 -1.55
CA MET A 120 -0.95 -14.62 -2.88
C MET A 120 -2.46 -14.85 -2.88
N LEU A 121 -3.00 -15.50 -1.85
CA LEU A 121 -4.43 -15.71 -1.70
C LEU A 121 -5.18 -14.38 -1.60
N VAL A 122 -4.70 -13.47 -0.76
CA VAL A 122 -5.28 -12.14 -0.64
C VAL A 122 -5.23 -11.38 -1.97
N GLY A 123 -4.08 -11.42 -2.66
CA GLY A 123 -3.92 -10.82 -3.99
C GLY A 123 -4.92 -11.39 -5.01
N LEU A 124 -5.11 -12.71 -5.04
CA LEU A 124 -6.09 -13.37 -5.91
C LEU A 124 -7.53 -12.94 -5.59
N VAL A 125 -7.87 -12.80 -4.31
CA VAL A 125 -9.19 -12.31 -3.89
C VAL A 125 -9.41 -10.88 -4.40
N PHE A 126 -8.43 -9.99 -4.28
CA PHE A 126 -8.54 -8.63 -4.80
C PHE A 126 -8.66 -8.58 -6.33
N ILE A 127 -7.88 -9.39 -7.04
CA ILE A 127 -8.00 -9.51 -8.51
C ILE A 127 -9.40 -10.00 -8.88
N PHE A 128 -9.89 -11.04 -8.22
CA PHE A 128 -11.23 -11.55 -8.43
C PHE A 128 -12.32 -10.49 -8.18
N MET A 129 -12.23 -9.78 -7.08
CA MET A 129 -13.15 -8.68 -6.76
C MET A 129 -13.09 -7.55 -7.79
N GLY A 130 -11.90 -7.22 -8.30
CA GLY A 130 -11.72 -6.22 -9.34
C GLY A 130 -12.34 -6.65 -10.67
N VAL A 131 -12.04 -7.86 -11.13
CA VAL A 131 -12.58 -8.40 -12.41
C VAL A 131 -14.10 -8.57 -12.38
N THR A 132 -14.65 -9.03 -11.26
CA THR A 132 -16.11 -9.23 -11.08
C THR A 132 -16.88 -7.95 -10.74
N LYS A 133 -16.18 -6.82 -10.55
CA LYS A 133 -16.76 -5.57 -10.03
C LYS A 133 -17.50 -5.74 -8.70
N LEU A 134 -17.14 -6.78 -7.96
CA LEU A 134 -17.71 -7.07 -6.65
C LEU A 134 -17.31 -5.98 -5.63
N ALA A 135 -16.13 -5.39 -5.80
CA ALA A 135 -15.66 -4.28 -4.99
C ALA A 135 -16.63 -3.09 -5.04
N ASP A 136 -17.14 -2.73 -6.23
CA ASP A 136 -18.11 -1.65 -6.39
C ASP A 136 -19.41 -1.94 -5.63
N LYS A 137 -19.90 -3.18 -5.71
CA LYS A 137 -21.10 -3.60 -4.96
C LYS A 137 -20.90 -3.52 -3.45
N PHE A 138 -19.71 -3.91 -2.97
CA PHE A 138 -19.35 -3.83 -1.56
C PHE A 138 -19.32 -2.38 -1.08
N VAL A 139 -18.68 -1.50 -1.82
CA VAL A 139 -18.61 -0.06 -1.50
C VAL A 139 -20.01 0.56 -1.45
N HIS A 140 -20.90 0.18 -2.37
CA HIS A 140 -22.28 0.66 -2.35
C HIS A 140 -23.13 0.09 -1.20
N ALA A 141 -22.80 -1.11 -0.71
CA ALA A 141 -23.49 -1.74 0.41
C ALA A 141 -23.07 -1.17 1.78
N VAL A 142 -21.90 -0.54 1.85
CA VAL A 142 -21.40 0.08 3.10
C VAL A 142 -22.11 1.42 3.31
N PRO A 143 -22.73 1.65 4.49
CA PRO A 143 -23.36 2.95 4.82
C PRO A 143 -22.37 4.11 4.72
N ASP A 144 -22.87 5.28 4.31
CA ASP A 144 -22.03 6.49 4.13
C ASP A 144 -21.35 6.93 5.44
N SER A 145 -21.97 6.64 6.59
CA SER A 145 -21.38 6.87 7.92
C SER A 145 -20.08 6.07 8.18
N VAL A 146 -19.83 4.99 7.44
CA VAL A 146 -18.64 4.14 7.56
C VAL A 146 -17.61 4.49 6.50
N LYS A 147 -18.02 5.10 5.38
CA LYS A 147 -17.13 5.49 4.28
C LYS A 147 -16.24 6.70 4.58
N GLY A 148 -16.25 7.19 5.81
CA GLY A 148 -15.49 8.33 6.25
C GLY A 148 -16.31 9.62 6.02
N GLY A 149 -17.01 10.00 7.02
CA GLY A 149 -17.65 11.33 7.07
C GLY A 149 -16.60 12.41 7.21
#